data_0a28b8777afceaf0d4b167c685989f5f
#
_entry.id   0a28b8777afceaf0d4b167c685989f5f
#
_cell.length_a   1.000
_cell.length_b   1.000
_cell.length_c   1.000
_cell.angle_alpha   90.00
_cell.angle_beta   90.00
_cell.angle_gamma   90.00
#
_symmetry.space_group_name_H-M   'P 1'
#
loop_
_entity.id
_entity.type
_entity.pdbx_description
1 polymer ?
#
loop_
_entity_poly.entity_id
_entity_poly.type
_entity_poly.pdbx_seq_one_letter_code
_entity_poly.pdbx_strand_id
1 'polypeptide(L)'
;NKEKLIDQKTALKKIPADSISSLLVAVFDQAAIKKTKALAYGLPAGPGAASGKICFTAEKAESVVEKGGHAILCRVETTPEDLRGMIAADGILTSRGGVSSHAALVARQMNKVCVCGASDVVIDYKAKTLKIGKKVLKEGADISIDGTTGAIYAGHVATAPSEVDQVLNGKMKASESYTYKLFAQVMTWADKYRKLGVRTNADSPSQAKAAVAFGAEGIGLCRTEHMFFEGDR
;
A
#
# COMPACT_ATOMS: atom_id res chain seq x y z
N ASN A 1 22.51 -3.62 15.52
CA ASN A 1 23.55 -4.63 15.76
C ASN A 1 24.97 -4.21 15.33
N LYS A 2 25.15 -3.15 14.53
CA LYS A 2 26.49 -2.64 14.16
C LYS A 2 27.32 -2.31 15.41
N GLU A 3 26.71 -1.79 16.46
CA GLU A 3 27.33 -1.45 17.74
C GLU A 3 27.46 -2.65 18.71
N LYS A 4 27.02 -3.85 18.31
CA LYS A 4 27.06 -5.11 19.08
C LYS A 4 26.37 -5.05 20.46
N LEU A 5 25.47 -4.11 20.68
CA LEU A 5 24.73 -3.96 21.95
C LEU A 5 23.74 -5.12 22.21
N ILE A 6 23.23 -5.72 21.15
CA ILE A 6 22.34 -6.89 21.20
C ILE A 6 22.75 -7.90 20.14
N ASP A 7 22.45 -9.18 20.35
CA ASP A 7 22.67 -10.25 19.38
C ASP A 7 21.63 -10.20 18.24
N GLN A 8 21.87 -10.98 17.18
CA GLN A 8 21.00 -11.03 16.01
C GLN A 8 19.60 -11.55 16.35
N LYS A 9 19.51 -12.55 17.24
CA LYS A 9 18.24 -13.16 17.65
C LYS A 9 17.37 -12.18 18.44
N THR A 10 17.97 -11.42 19.33
CA THR A 10 17.29 -10.38 20.09
C THR A 10 16.88 -9.22 19.18
N ALA A 11 17.75 -8.82 18.24
CA ALA A 11 17.41 -7.80 17.26
C ALA A 11 16.19 -8.23 16.42
N LEU A 12 16.17 -9.47 15.91
CA LEU A 12 15.06 -10.00 15.13
C LEU A 12 13.74 -9.99 15.92
N LYS A 13 13.75 -10.40 17.19
CA LYS A 13 12.56 -10.39 18.05
C LYS A 13 11.99 -8.99 18.32
N LYS A 14 12.80 -7.93 18.17
CA LYS A 14 12.36 -6.54 18.35
C LYS A 14 11.74 -5.93 17.09
N ILE A 15 11.85 -6.61 15.94
CA ILE A 15 11.25 -6.15 14.69
C ILE A 15 9.83 -6.72 14.61
N PRO A 16 8.76 -5.89 14.64
CA PRO A 16 7.41 -6.38 14.43
C PRO A 16 7.27 -6.97 13.03
N ALA A 17 6.72 -8.17 12.91
CA ALA A 17 6.54 -8.83 11.61
C ALA A 17 5.72 -7.97 10.64
N ASP A 18 4.67 -7.31 11.15
CA ASP A 18 3.79 -6.45 10.35
C ASP A 18 4.53 -5.26 9.72
N SER A 19 5.62 -4.78 10.34
CA SER A 19 6.42 -3.69 9.78
C SER A 19 7.20 -4.10 8.52
N ILE A 20 7.43 -5.40 8.32
CA ILE A 20 8.06 -5.93 7.09
C ILE A 20 7.13 -5.73 5.89
N SER A 21 5.82 -5.90 6.07
CA SER A 21 4.82 -5.70 5.01
C SER A 21 4.86 -4.29 4.43
N SER A 22 5.20 -3.29 5.23
CA SER A 22 5.32 -1.90 4.77
C SER A 22 6.47 -1.66 3.79
N LEU A 23 7.43 -2.58 3.72
CA LEU A 23 8.55 -2.53 2.76
C LEU A 23 8.16 -3.09 1.39
N LEU A 24 7.00 -3.75 1.29
CA LEU A 24 6.51 -4.44 0.08
C LEU A 24 5.40 -3.65 -0.64
N VAL A 25 4.97 -2.52 -0.09
CA VAL A 25 3.91 -1.70 -0.68
C VAL A 25 4.45 -0.83 -1.81
N ALA A 26 3.58 -0.49 -2.77
CA ALA A 26 3.91 0.44 -3.83
C ALA A 26 4.36 1.80 -3.25
N VAL A 27 5.28 2.44 -3.93
CA VAL A 27 5.81 3.77 -3.60
C VAL A 27 5.59 4.72 -4.78
N PHE A 28 5.72 6.02 -4.58
CA PHE A 28 5.75 6.93 -5.71
C PHE A 28 7.07 6.83 -6.48
N ASP A 29 6.98 6.97 -7.79
CA ASP A 29 8.16 7.12 -8.63
C ASP A 29 8.97 8.34 -8.18
N GLN A 30 10.27 8.14 -7.97
CA GLN A 30 11.17 9.14 -7.42
C GLN A 30 11.32 10.39 -8.30
N ALA A 31 11.24 10.22 -9.62
CA ALA A 31 11.32 11.34 -10.55
C ALA A 31 10.00 12.12 -10.60
N ALA A 32 8.86 11.43 -10.48
CA ALA A 32 7.53 12.02 -10.45
C ALA A 32 7.30 12.83 -9.16
N ILE A 33 7.66 12.26 -7.99
CA ILE A 33 7.42 12.90 -6.70
C ILE A 33 8.25 14.16 -6.51
N LYS A 34 9.51 14.19 -6.99
CA LYS A 34 10.38 15.37 -6.92
C LYS A 34 9.84 16.60 -7.65
N LYS A 35 8.99 16.38 -8.66
CA LYS A 35 8.34 17.44 -9.46
C LYS A 35 7.02 17.91 -8.86
N THR A 36 6.53 17.23 -7.82
CA THR A 36 5.19 17.47 -7.26
C THR A 36 5.30 18.01 -5.83
N LYS A 37 4.57 19.06 -5.54
CA LYS A 37 4.51 19.65 -4.19
C LYS A 37 3.30 19.10 -3.45
N ALA A 38 3.51 18.64 -2.21
CA ALA A 38 2.41 18.28 -1.34
C ALA A 38 1.51 19.49 -1.06
N LEU A 39 0.19 19.28 -1.10
CA LEU A 39 -0.81 20.29 -0.81
C LEU A 39 -1.17 20.34 0.67
N ALA A 40 -1.17 19.20 1.33
CA ALA A 40 -1.50 19.04 2.74
C ALA A 40 -0.86 17.75 3.28
N TYR A 41 -0.96 17.59 4.58
CA TYR A 41 -0.55 16.39 5.30
C TYR A 41 -1.66 15.92 6.22
N GLY A 42 -1.78 14.61 6.34
CA GLY A 42 -2.59 13.95 7.35
C GLY A 42 -1.73 12.96 8.15
N LEU A 43 -2.37 12.15 8.97
CA LEU A 43 -1.71 11.12 9.75
C LEU A 43 -1.45 9.88 8.86
N PRO A 44 -0.22 9.34 8.81
CA PRO A 44 0.09 8.10 8.12
C PRO A 44 -0.62 6.94 8.83
N ALA A 45 -1.54 6.28 8.15
CA ALA A 45 -2.41 5.26 8.75
C ALA A 45 -2.36 3.90 8.06
N GLY A 46 -2.04 3.87 6.78
CA GLY A 46 -1.78 2.65 6.00
C GLY A 46 -0.68 2.92 5.00
N PRO A 47 0.50 2.26 5.10
CA PRO A 47 1.68 2.61 4.33
C PRO A 47 1.50 2.39 2.83
N GLY A 48 2.29 3.10 2.03
CA GLY A 48 2.33 3.00 0.57
C GLY A 48 1.88 4.27 -0.14
N ALA A 49 1.91 4.22 -1.47
CA ALA A 49 1.49 5.28 -2.36
C ALA A 49 0.28 4.84 -3.19
N ALA A 50 -0.72 5.69 -3.30
CA ALA A 50 -1.87 5.47 -4.15
C ALA A 50 -2.25 6.73 -4.91
N SER A 51 -2.62 6.55 -6.18
CA SER A 51 -3.13 7.59 -7.06
C SER A 51 -4.42 7.13 -7.71
N GLY A 52 -5.43 7.98 -7.75
CA GLY A 52 -6.71 7.62 -8.35
C GLY A 52 -7.70 8.75 -8.37
N LYS A 53 -8.89 8.45 -8.85
CA LYS A 53 -10.01 9.39 -8.92
C LYS A 53 -10.60 9.64 -7.54
N ILE A 54 -10.88 10.90 -7.21
CA ILE A 54 -11.62 11.28 -6.02
C ILE A 54 -13.02 10.68 -6.09
N CYS A 55 -13.36 9.85 -5.09
CA CYS A 55 -14.68 9.26 -4.91
C CYS A 55 -15.21 9.63 -3.52
N PHE A 56 -16.42 10.20 -3.44
CA PHE A 56 -17.01 10.60 -2.17
C PHE A 56 -17.97 9.57 -1.60
N THR A 57 -18.31 8.53 -2.36
CA THR A 57 -19.18 7.43 -1.89
C THR A 57 -18.55 6.08 -2.23
N ALA A 58 -18.97 5.04 -1.51
CA ALA A 58 -18.54 3.67 -1.74
C ALA A 58 -18.89 3.20 -3.16
N GLU A 59 -20.12 3.46 -3.60
CA GLU A 59 -20.63 3.05 -4.92
C GLU A 59 -19.82 3.72 -6.04
N LYS A 60 -19.40 5.00 -5.82
CA LYS A 60 -18.58 5.68 -6.81
C LYS A 60 -17.19 5.06 -6.92
N ALA A 61 -16.58 4.68 -5.80
CA ALA A 61 -15.29 3.99 -5.79
C ALA A 61 -15.36 2.64 -6.51
N GLU A 62 -16.38 1.83 -6.19
CA GLU A 62 -16.64 0.55 -6.86
C GLU A 62 -16.80 0.75 -8.37
N SER A 63 -17.66 1.67 -8.80
CA SER A 63 -17.92 1.94 -10.22
C SER A 63 -16.68 2.40 -11.00
N VAL A 64 -15.75 3.11 -10.36
CA VAL A 64 -14.49 3.52 -11.00
C VAL A 64 -13.59 2.31 -11.21
N VAL A 65 -13.47 1.45 -10.19
CA VAL A 65 -12.59 0.27 -10.23
C VAL A 65 -13.13 -0.80 -11.17
N GLU A 66 -14.45 -1.04 -11.19
CA GLU A 66 -15.10 -1.97 -12.14
C GLU A 66 -14.86 -1.58 -13.61
N LYS A 67 -14.67 -0.30 -13.89
CA LYS A 67 -14.29 0.21 -15.23
C LYS A 67 -12.78 0.18 -15.49
N GLY A 68 -12.00 -0.49 -14.62
CA GLY A 68 -10.55 -0.60 -14.75
C GLY A 68 -9.78 0.65 -14.33
N GLY A 69 -10.43 1.59 -13.62
CA GLY A 69 -9.77 2.79 -13.08
C GLY A 69 -9.26 2.60 -11.66
N HIS A 70 -8.54 3.59 -11.15
CA HIS A 70 -8.05 3.68 -9.79
C HIS A 70 -8.87 4.69 -8.99
N ALA A 71 -9.20 4.36 -7.73
CA ALA A 71 -10.05 5.19 -6.88
C ALA A 71 -9.39 5.52 -5.55
N ILE A 72 -9.55 6.78 -5.11
CA ILE A 72 -9.27 7.20 -3.74
C ILE A 72 -10.59 7.57 -3.09
N LEU A 73 -10.98 6.80 -2.06
CA LEU A 73 -12.18 7.08 -1.28
C LEU A 73 -11.89 8.24 -0.32
N CYS A 74 -12.56 9.37 -0.53
CA CYS A 74 -12.38 10.60 0.24
C CYS A 74 -13.61 10.85 1.10
N ARG A 75 -13.45 10.80 2.44
CA ARG A 75 -14.53 10.98 3.40
C ARG A 75 -14.16 12.00 4.47
N VAL A 76 -15.15 12.59 5.10
CA VAL A 76 -14.91 13.32 6.35
C VAL A 76 -14.47 12.33 7.43
N GLU A 77 -15.24 11.30 7.62
CA GLU A 77 -14.94 10.09 8.41
C GLU A 77 -15.57 8.89 7.70
N THR A 78 -14.96 7.72 7.81
CA THR A 78 -15.57 6.50 7.27
C THR A 78 -16.52 5.87 8.29
N THR A 79 -17.57 5.24 7.77
CA THR A 79 -18.56 4.47 8.52
C THR A 79 -18.55 3.01 8.04
N PRO A 80 -19.20 2.08 8.75
CA PRO A 80 -19.30 0.69 8.29
C PRO A 80 -19.92 0.53 6.89
N GLU A 81 -20.80 1.44 6.49
CA GLU A 81 -21.42 1.45 5.14
C GLU A 81 -20.39 1.72 4.03
N ASP A 82 -19.28 2.39 4.35
CA ASP A 82 -18.21 2.66 3.40
C ASP A 82 -17.33 1.45 3.10
N LEU A 83 -17.50 0.33 3.83
CA LEU A 83 -16.61 -0.83 3.79
C LEU A 83 -16.37 -1.35 2.36
N ARG A 84 -17.40 -1.45 1.54
CA ARG A 84 -17.27 -1.91 0.14
C ARG A 84 -16.39 -0.97 -0.68
N GLY A 85 -16.60 0.34 -0.55
CA GLY A 85 -15.76 1.34 -1.22
C GLY A 85 -14.33 1.33 -0.72
N MET A 86 -14.11 1.07 0.58
CA MET A 86 -12.76 0.93 1.15
C MET A 86 -12.04 -0.31 0.62
N ILE A 87 -12.77 -1.41 0.38
CA ILE A 87 -12.22 -2.63 -0.23
C ILE A 87 -11.84 -2.37 -1.69
N ALA A 88 -12.71 -1.71 -2.45
CA ALA A 88 -12.50 -1.44 -3.86
C ALA A 88 -11.40 -0.41 -4.10
N ALA A 89 -11.36 0.68 -3.34
CA ALA A 89 -10.42 1.78 -3.53
C ALA A 89 -8.95 1.36 -3.35
N ASP A 90 -8.04 2.00 -4.09
CA ASP A 90 -6.59 1.85 -3.93
C ASP A 90 -6.07 2.57 -2.68
N GLY A 91 -6.78 3.61 -2.25
CA GLY A 91 -6.45 4.36 -1.06
C GLY A 91 -7.63 5.07 -0.42
N ILE A 92 -7.44 5.43 0.86
CA ILE A 92 -8.45 6.06 1.70
C ILE A 92 -7.90 7.36 2.25
N LEU A 93 -8.64 8.44 2.09
CA LEU A 93 -8.33 9.76 2.63
C LEU A 93 -9.46 10.25 3.51
N THR A 94 -9.17 10.58 4.78
CA THR A 94 -10.17 11.20 5.65
C THR A 94 -9.70 12.55 6.18
N SER A 95 -10.63 13.51 6.25
CA SER A 95 -10.33 14.83 6.82
C SER A 95 -10.32 14.83 8.35
N ARG A 96 -11.03 13.88 8.97
CA ARG A 96 -11.07 13.67 10.41
C ARG A 96 -10.66 12.24 10.78
N GLY A 97 -10.44 12.02 12.05
CA GLY A 97 -10.05 10.73 12.61
C GLY A 97 -8.55 10.63 12.90
N GLY A 98 -8.20 9.74 13.81
CA GLY A 98 -6.83 9.45 14.21
C GLY A 98 -6.33 8.11 13.67
N VAL A 99 -5.13 7.72 14.07
CA VAL A 99 -4.52 6.41 13.72
C VAL A 99 -5.25 5.20 14.31
N SER A 100 -6.19 5.42 15.23
CA SER A 100 -7.11 4.43 15.80
C SER A 100 -8.55 4.56 15.27
N SER A 101 -8.78 5.43 14.28
CA SER A 101 -10.11 5.58 13.65
C SER A 101 -10.51 4.33 12.88
N HIS A 102 -11.81 4.19 12.58
CA HIS A 102 -12.33 3.11 11.73
C HIS A 102 -11.59 3.02 10.41
N ALA A 103 -11.37 4.17 9.73
CA ALA A 103 -10.60 4.21 8.47
C ALA A 103 -9.20 3.61 8.61
N ALA A 104 -8.47 3.99 9.64
CA ALA A 104 -7.10 3.54 9.89
C ALA A 104 -7.03 2.05 10.23
N LEU A 105 -7.94 1.55 11.06
CA LEU A 105 -7.96 0.13 11.46
C LEU A 105 -8.30 -0.77 10.29
N VAL A 106 -9.36 -0.45 9.57
CA VAL A 106 -9.81 -1.23 8.40
C VAL A 106 -8.78 -1.17 7.27
N ALA A 107 -8.20 0.01 6.98
CA ALA A 107 -7.17 0.14 5.96
C ALA A 107 -5.96 -0.76 6.24
N ARG A 108 -5.49 -0.81 7.49
CA ARG A 108 -4.38 -1.70 7.89
C ARG A 108 -4.72 -3.17 7.76
N GLN A 109 -5.94 -3.58 8.16
CA GLN A 109 -6.40 -4.97 7.99
C GLN A 109 -6.44 -5.40 6.52
N MET A 110 -6.71 -4.46 5.62
CA MET A 110 -6.82 -4.70 4.18
C MET A 110 -5.53 -4.37 3.40
N ASN A 111 -4.45 -3.99 4.07
CA ASN A 111 -3.21 -3.51 3.43
C ASN A 111 -3.46 -2.38 2.40
N LYS A 112 -4.41 -1.48 2.71
CA LYS A 112 -4.75 -0.32 1.87
C LYS A 112 -3.98 0.92 2.29
N VAL A 113 -3.60 1.71 1.30
CA VAL A 113 -3.00 3.03 1.56
C VAL A 113 -4.00 3.92 2.26
N CYS A 114 -3.59 4.57 3.36
CA CYS A 114 -4.51 5.39 4.13
C CYS A 114 -3.82 6.62 4.74
N VAL A 115 -4.45 7.76 4.54
CA VAL A 115 -4.13 9.04 5.19
C VAL A 115 -5.36 9.51 5.94
N CYS A 116 -5.25 9.63 7.27
CA CYS A 116 -6.36 10.05 8.14
C CYS A 116 -6.13 11.43 8.72
N GLY A 117 -7.22 12.09 9.16
CA GLY A 117 -7.14 13.32 9.94
C GLY A 117 -6.45 14.47 9.22
N ALA A 118 -6.59 14.55 7.90
CA ALA A 118 -6.07 15.63 7.08
C ALA A 118 -6.97 16.88 7.26
N SER A 119 -6.77 17.63 8.33
CA SER A 119 -7.63 18.76 8.74
C SER A 119 -7.71 19.90 7.70
N ASP A 120 -6.68 20.03 6.86
CA ASP A 120 -6.67 21.01 5.76
C ASP A 120 -7.56 20.59 4.58
N VAL A 121 -8.07 19.36 4.58
CA VAL A 121 -8.97 18.83 3.55
C VAL A 121 -10.42 19.09 3.96
N VAL A 122 -11.12 19.88 3.20
CA VAL A 122 -12.56 20.16 3.38
C VAL A 122 -13.34 19.51 2.26
N ILE A 123 -14.27 18.62 2.62
CA ILE A 123 -15.13 17.91 1.66
C ILE A 123 -16.54 18.50 1.70
N ASP A 124 -17.03 18.89 0.54
CA ASP A 124 -18.42 19.29 0.32
C ASP A 124 -19.10 18.24 -0.56
N TYR A 125 -19.93 17.39 0.08
CA TYR A 125 -20.66 16.33 -0.63
C TYR A 125 -21.74 16.85 -1.57
N LYS A 126 -22.35 18.02 -1.26
CA LYS A 126 -23.39 18.63 -2.11
C LYS A 126 -22.79 19.21 -3.37
N ALA A 127 -21.71 19.95 -3.25
CA ALA A 127 -20.97 20.53 -4.37
C ALA A 127 -20.08 19.50 -5.08
N LYS A 128 -19.92 18.28 -4.50
CA LYS A 128 -19.00 17.24 -4.97
C LYS A 128 -17.58 17.76 -5.17
N THR A 129 -17.06 18.44 -4.15
CA THR A 129 -15.72 19.04 -4.17
C THR A 129 -14.91 18.69 -2.93
N LEU A 130 -13.58 18.65 -3.13
CA LEU A 130 -12.58 18.53 -2.11
C LEU A 130 -11.67 19.76 -2.21
N LYS A 131 -11.60 20.55 -1.13
CA LYS A 131 -10.81 21.78 -1.08
C LYS A 131 -9.59 21.57 -0.17
N ILE A 132 -8.41 21.97 -0.65
CA ILE A 132 -7.15 21.98 0.11
C ILE A 132 -6.53 23.36 -0.05
N GLY A 133 -6.55 24.17 1.01
CA GLY A 133 -6.13 25.56 0.95
C GLY A 133 -6.91 26.35 -0.12
N LYS A 134 -6.22 26.84 -1.14
CA LYS A 134 -6.84 27.58 -2.28
C LYS A 134 -7.24 26.65 -3.44
N LYS A 135 -6.87 25.39 -3.42
CA LYS A 135 -7.13 24.44 -4.51
C LYS A 135 -8.45 23.71 -4.29
N VAL A 136 -9.29 23.67 -5.31
CA VAL A 136 -10.56 22.95 -5.31
C VAL A 136 -10.48 21.85 -6.36
N LEU A 137 -10.71 20.62 -5.96
CA LEU A 137 -10.76 19.43 -6.80
C LEU A 137 -12.20 18.91 -6.84
N LYS A 138 -12.68 18.53 -8.01
CA LYS A 138 -14.02 17.94 -8.18
C LYS A 138 -13.97 16.43 -8.04
N GLU A 139 -15.11 15.80 -7.74
CA GLU A 139 -15.27 14.35 -7.85
C GLU A 139 -14.81 13.85 -9.22
N GLY A 140 -14.06 12.75 -9.26
CA GLY A 140 -13.47 12.21 -10.49
C GLY A 140 -12.16 12.86 -10.94
N ALA A 141 -11.71 13.96 -10.31
CA ALA A 141 -10.37 14.49 -10.52
C ALA A 141 -9.32 13.54 -9.89
N ASP A 142 -8.10 13.59 -10.40
CA ASP A 142 -7.01 12.78 -9.85
C ASP A 142 -6.46 13.40 -8.56
N ILE A 143 -6.20 12.53 -7.59
CA ILE A 143 -5.51 12.82 -6.34
C ILE A 143 -4.55 11.69 -6.02
N SER A 144 -3.45 12.02 -5.34
CA SER A 144 -2.46 11.05 -4.91
C SER A 144 -2.18 11.21 -3.42
N ILE A 145 -2.04 10.10 -2.72
CA ILE A 145 -1.80 10.07 -1.28
C ILE A 145 -0.61 9.15 -0.94
N ASP A 146 0.21 9.60 -0.01
CA ASP A 146 1.31 8.83 0.57
C ASP A 146 0.94 8.43 1.99
N GLY A 147 0.55 7.20 2.18
CA GLY A 147 0.17 6.67 3.49
C GLY A 147 1.36 6.40 4.42
N THR A 148 2.60 6.52 3.92
CA THR A 148 3.82 6.39 4.71
C THR A 148 4.22 7.72 5.34
N THR A 149 4.06 8.82 4.60
CA THR A 149 4.43 10.18 5.06
C THR A 149 3.22 11.02 5.47
N GLY A 150 2.02 10.63 5.06
CA GLY A 150 0.79 11.40 5.23
C GLY A 150 0.59 12.49 4.19
N ALA A 151 1.45 12.60 3.19
CA ALA A 151 1.38 13.67 2.18
C ALA A 151 0.26 13.45 1.17
N ILE A 152 -0.35 14.55 0.73
CA ILE A 152 -1.45 14.59 -0.24
C ILE A 152 -1.06 15.49 -1.41
N TYR A 153 -1.25 15.00 -2.63
CA TYR A 153 -0.88 15.68 -3.86
C TYR A 153 -2.08 15.81 -4.79
N ALA A 154 -2.18 16.92 -5.52
CA ALA A 154 -3.16 17.04 -6.59
C ALA A 154 -2.64 16.40 -7.87
N GLY A 155 -3.55 15.75 -8.59
CA GLY A 155 -3.24 15.06 -9.83
C GLY A 155 -2.74 13.64 -9.62
N HIS A 156 -2.44 12.99 -10.70
CA HIS A 156 -1.91 11.63 -10.73
C HIS A 156 -0.39 11.66 -10.63
N VAL A 157 0.16 11.12 -9.53
CA VAL A 157 1.59 10.87 -9.37
C VAL A 157 1.84 9.40 -9.68
N ALA A 158 2.75 9.11 -10.60
CA ALA A 158 3.05 7.73 -10.98
C ALA A 158 3.57 6.93 -9.77
N THR A 159 3.07 5.72 -9.61
CA THR A 159 3.52 4.77 -8.60
C THR A 159 4.44 3.71 -9.21
N ALA A 160 5.32 3.16 -8.40
CA ALA A 160 6.20 2.06 -8.74
C ALA A 160 6.06 0.95 -7.69
N PRO A 161 6.33 -0.32 -8.02
CA PRO A 161 6.46 -1.38 -7.03
C PRO A 161 7.50 -1.00 -5.97
N SER A 162 7.45 -1.62 -4.80
CA SER A 162 8.44 -1.41 -3.75
C SER A 162 9.86 -1.70 -4.26
N GLU A 163 10.88 -1.07 -3.67
CA GLU A 163 12.28 -1.37 -4.03
C GLU A 163 12.62 -2.86 -3.84
N VAL A 164 12.05 -3.49 -2.82
CA VAL A 164 12.21 -4.93 -2.56
C VAL A 164 11.65 -5.72 -3.73
N ASP A 165 10.45 -5.41 -4.17
CA ASP A 165 9.78 -6.06 -5.27
C ASP A 165 10.52 -5.86 -6.61
N GLN A 166 11.02 -4.63 -6.84
CA GLN A 166 11.84 -4.32 -8.02
C GLN A 166 13.14 -5.13 -8.08
N VAL A 167 13.80 -5.33 -6.93
CA VAL A 167 15.02 -6.15 -6.86
C VAL A 167 14.70 -7.62 -7.07
N LEU A 168 13.67 -8.16 -6.39
CA LEU A 168 13.29 -9.57 -6.52
C LEU A 168 12.83 -9.94 -7.93
N ASN A 169 12.24 -8.98 -8.66
CA ASN A 169 11.84 -9.14 -10.06
C ASN A 169 12.94 -8.76 -11.07
N GLY A 170 14.16 -8.47 -10.61
CA GLY A 170 15.30 -8.15 -11.48
C GLY A 170 15.23 -6.79 -12.18
N LYS A 171 14.33 -5.89 -11.74
CA LYS A 171 14.17 -4.54 -12.31
C LYS A 171 15.12 -3.51 -11.68
N MET A 172 15.70 -3.83 -10.52
CA MET A 172 16.66 -3.00 -9.80
C MET A 172 17.78 -3.88 -9.25
N LYS A 173 19.01 -3.36 -9.21
CA LYS A 173 20.13 -4.09 -8.61
C LYS A 173 20.07 -4.01 -7.08
N ALA A 174 20.36 -5.12 -6.39
CA ALA A 174 20.39 -5.18 -4.93
C ALA A 174 21.36 -4.15 -4.29
N SER A 175 22.44 -3.79 -5.02
CA SER A 175 23.41 -2.78 -4.59
C SER A 175 22.85 -1.36 -4.56
N GLU A 176 21.80 -1.08 -5.33
CA GLU A 176 21.20 0.25 -5.51
C GLU A 176 20.11 0.52 -4.48
N SER A 177 19.54 -0.51 -3.84
CA SER A 177 18.50 -0.36 -2.83
C SER A 177 19.03 -0.56 -1.41
N TYR A 178 18.98 0.48 -0.60
CA TYR A 178 19.26 0.37 0.82
C TYR A 178 18.15 -0.39 1.56
N THR A 179 16.91 -0.17 1.18
CA THR A 179 15.72 -0.84 1.72
C THR A 179 15.80 -2.36 1.52
N TYR A 180 16.17 -2.79 0.30
CA TYR A 180 16.37 -4.21 0.02
C TYR A 180 17.50 -4.82 0.85
N LYS A 181 18.63 -4.12 1.02
CA LYS A 181 19.74 -4.63 1.86
C LYS A 181 19.32 -4.87 3.30
N LEU A 182 18.51 -3.97 3.87
CA LEU A 182 17.97 -4.16 5.23
C LEU A 182 16.96 -5.32 5.27
N PHE A 183 16.06 -5.39 4.30
CA PHE A 183 15.11 -6.50 4.15
C PHE A 183 15.84 -7.83 4.07
N ALA A 184 16.78 -7.98 3.14
CA ALA A 184 17.55 -9.21 2.94
C ALA A 184 18.33 -9.61 4.19
N GLN A 185 18.89 -8.64 4.94
CA GLN A 185 19.57 -8.91 6.19
C GLN A 185 18.61 -9.48 7.25
N VAL A 186 17.41 -8.91 7.38
CA VAL A 186 16.40 -9.40 8.32
C VAL A 186 15.93 -10.80 7.92
N MET A 187 15.69 -11.03 6.62
CA MET A 187 15.31 -12.36 6.12
C MET A 187 16.39 -13.41 6.36
N THR A 188 17.66 -13.08 6.13
CA THR A 188 18.80 -13.96 6.45
C THR A 188 18.84 -14.33 7.93
N TRP A 189 18.57 -13.37 8.83
CA TRP A 189 18.49 -13.69 10.25
C TRP A 189 17.28 -14.54 10.59
N ALA A 190 16.12 -14.26 9.97
CA ALA A 190 14.91 -15.06 10.16
C ALA A 190 15.15 -16.52 9.75
N ASP A 191 15.75 -16.76 8.59
CA ASP A 191 16.08 -18.09 8.09
C ASP A 191 17.04 -18.85 9.01
N LYS A 192 18.01 -18.15 9.60
CA LYS A 192 18.96 -18.76 10.56
C LYS A 192 18.29 -19.26 11.85
N TYR A 193 17.23 -18.59 12.30
CA TYR A 193 16.62 -18.88 13.61
C TYR A 193 15.26 -19.55 13.54
N ARG A 194 14.59 -19.57 12.39
CA ARG A 194 13.33 -20.29 12.20
C ARG A 194 13.52 -21.82 12.31
N LYS A 195 12.47 -22.50 12.73
CA LYS A 195 12.44 -23.98 12.84
C LYS A 195 11.52 -24.61 11.80
N LEU A 196 10.55 -23.86 11.32
CA LEU A 196 9.55 -24.32 10.35
C LEU A 196 9.93 -23.90 8.94
N GLY A 197 9.67 -24.77 7.97
CA GLY A 197 9.74 -24.43 6.55
C GLY A 197 8.58 -23.50 6.16
N VAL A 198 8.83 -22.59 5.23
CA VAL A 198 7.81 -21.67 4.71
C VAL A 198 7.32 -22.16 3.37
N ARG A 199 6.01 -22.40 3.27
CA ARG A 199 5.33 -22.76 2.03
C ARG A 199 4.27 -21.72 1.72
N THR A 200 4.06 -21.46 0.44
CA THR A 200 3.04 -20.51 -0.03
C THR A 200 2.05 -21.17 -0.99
N ASN A 201 0.88 -20.59 -1.12
CA ASN A 201 -0.06 -21.00 -2.15
C ASN A 201 0.36 -20.38 -3.48
N ALA A 202 0.31 -21.14 -4.56
CA ALA A 202 0.57 -20.66 -5.91
C ALA A 202 -0.22 -21.51 -6.92
N ASP A 203 -1.06 -20.83 -7.69
CA ASP A 203 -1.97 -21.46 -8.66
C ASP A 203 -1.48 -21.24 -10.11
N SER A 204 -0.48 -20.38 -10.32
CA SER A 204 0.09 -20.09 -11.64
C SER A 204 1.63 -20.06 -11.63
N PRO A 205 2.28 -20.24 -12.81
CA PRO A 205 3.74 -20.16 -12.92
C PRO A 205 4.34 -18.82 -12.45
N SER A 206 3.63 -17.72 -12.68
CA SER A 206 4.04 -16.39 -12.22
C SER A 206 4.03 -16.27 -10.70
N GLN A 207 2.99 -16.81 -10.05
CA GLN A 207 2.90 -16.86 -8.59
C GLN A 207 3.99 -17.75 -7.99
N ALA A 208 4.26 -18.93 -8.60
CA ALA A 208 5.32 -19.83 -8.17
C ALA A 208 6.70 -19.16 -8.29
N LYS A 209 6.96 -18.44 -9.38
CA LYS A 209 8.20 -17.67 -9.55
C LYS A 209 8.38 -16.58 -8.48
N ALA A 210 7.32 -15.84 -8.19
CA ALA A 210 7.31 -14.85 -7.11
C ALA A 210 7.56 -15.50 -5.76
N ALA A 211 6.90 -16.63 -5.46
CA ALA A 211 7.08 -17.39 -4.24
C ALA A 211 8.55 -17.77 -3.99
N VAL A 212 9.22 -18.30 -5.01
CA VAL A 212 10.65 -18.65 -4.95
C VAL A 212 11.51 -17.39 -4.71
N ALA A 213 11.22 -16.30 -5.40
CA ALA A 213 11.96 -15.03 -5.23
C ALA A 213 11.83 -14.46 -3.81
N PHE A 214 10.68 -14.65 -3.14
CA PHE A 214 10.45 -14.30 -1.75
C PHE A 214 10.97 -15.35 -0.74
N GLY A 215 11.59 -16.43 -1.20
CA GLY A 215 12.25 -17.44 -0.35
C GLY A 215 11.31 -18.54 0.16
N ALA A 216 10.18 -18.78 -0.49
CA ALA A 216 9.36 -19.95 -0.18
C ALA A 216 10.09 -21.26 -0.54
N GLU A 217 9.99 -22.27 0.34
CA GLU A 217 10.65 -23.58 0.19
C GLU A 217 9.78 -24.62 -0.53
N GLY A 218 8.55 -24.23 -0.85
CA GLY A 218 7.62 -25.10 -1.58
C GLY A 218 6.23 -24.49 -1.68
N ILE A 219 5.37 -25.18 -2.42
CA ILE A 219 3.95 -24.84 -2.56
C ILE A 219 3.18 -25.53 -1.45
N GLY A 220 2.34 -24.77 -0.73
CA GLY A 220 1.43 -25.29 0.29
C GLY A 220 0.15 -25.81 -0.33
N LEU A 221 -0.52 -24.99 -1.14
CA LEU A 221 -1.73 -25.34 -1.87
C LEU A 221 -1.64 -24.79 -3.29
N CYS A 222 -2.02 -25.64 -4.25
CA CYS A 222 -2.27 -25.25 -5.63
C CYS A 222 -3.72 -25.62 -5.97
N ARG A 223 -4.55 -24.61 -6.28
CA ARG A 223 -5.93 -24.80 -6.71
C ARG A 223 -5.96 -25.05 -8.20
N THR A 224 -5.94 -26.33 -8.59
CA THR A 224 -5.90 -26.73 -10.02
C THR A 224 -7.14 -26.27 -10.79
N GLU A 225 -8.29 -26.09 -10.11
CA GLU A 225 -9.50 -25.53 -10.70
C GLU A 225 -9.30 -24.11 -11.25
N HIS A 226 -8.43 -23.30 -10.66
CA HIS A 226 -8.12 -21.97 -11.18
C HIS A 226 -7.36 -22.03 -12.51
N MET A 227 -6.62 -23.10 -12.77
CA MET A 227 -5.87 -23.29 -14.02
C MET A 227 -6.78 -23.51 -15.22
N PHE A 228 -8.02 -23.98 -15.01
CA PHE A 228 -8.98 -24.19 -16.08
C PHE A 228 -9.67 -22.91 -16.55
N PHE A 229 -9.60 -21.84 -15.76
CA PHE A 229 -10.25 -20.57 -16.05
C PHE A 229 -9.26 -19.49 -16.49
N GLU A 230 -7.95 -19.77 -16.52
CA GLU A 230 -6.92 -18.85 -17.02
C GLU A 230 -6.63 -19.14 -18.50
N GLY A 231 -6.92 -18.16 -19.36
CA GLY A 231 -6.61 -18.17 -20.78
C GLY A 231 -7.68 -18.84 -21.67
N ASP A 232 -7.40 -18.89 -22.97
CA ASP A 232 -8.25 -19.48 -24.03
C ASP A 232 -8.17 -21.02 -24.06
N ARG A 233 -8.42 -21.67 -22.93
CA ARG A 233 -8.47 -23.16 -22.86
C ARG A 233 -9.86 -23.65 -22.59
#